data_b2571a148cd67d5c421639ff3830c057
#
_entry.id   b2571a148cd67d5c421639ff3830c057
#
_cell.length_a   1.000
_cell.length_b   1.000
_cell.length_c   1.000
_cell.angle_alpha   90.00
_cell.angle_beta   90.00
_cell.angle_gamma   90.00
#
_symmetry.space_group_name_H-M   'P 1'
#
loop_
_entity.id
_entity.type
_entity.pdbx_description
1 polymer ?
#
loop_
_entity_poly.entity_id
_entity_poly.type
_entity_poly.pdbx_seq_one_letter_code
_entity_poly.pdbx_strand_id
1 'polypeptide(L)'
;HTVKYDFVDGKYLYNRCHLIGYQLTAENANQENLITGTRYLNIEGMLPFENMVADYVKETGNHVLYVVKPVYQAENLVASGVLMEGYSVEDAGEGICFCVYAYNVQPGIEIDYTTGESNISGAQWNQNAIEQESISYVLNHASQKFHQPDCGSIQNMKASNRSDYSGSREELIAMGYTPCGQCKP
;
A
#
# COMPACT_ATOMS: atom_id res chain seq x y z
N HIS A 1 -27.94 -3.45 3.93
CA HIS A 1 -27.57 -4.51 4.87
C HIS A 1 -26.08 -4.39 5.21
N THR A 2 -25.81 -4.35 6.53
CA THR A 2 -24.43 -4.31 7.02
C THR A 2 -23.89 -5.72 7.05
N VAL A 3 -23.00 -6.07 6.14
CA VAL A 3 -22.36 -7.39 6.11
C VAL A 3 -21.20 -7.42 7.09
N LYS A 4 -21.12 -8.48 7.89
CA LYS A 4 -20.08 -8.67 8.91
C LYS A 4 -19.29 -9.94 8.64
N TYR A 5 -17.97 -9.85 8.86
CA TYR A 5 -17.04 -10.96 8.81
C TYR A 5 -16.12 -10.90 10.03
N ASP A 6 -15.99 -12.01 10.78
CA ASP A 6 -15.24 -12.04 12.05
C ASP A 6 -13.74 -11.77 11.88
N PHE A 7 -13.18 -12.05 10.70
CA PHE A 7 -11.78 -11.84 10.39
C PHE A 7 -11.47 -10.44 9.80
N VAL A 8 -12.49 -9.62 9.53
CA VAL A 8 -12.30 -8.24 9.10
C VAL A 8 -12.13 -7.34 10.32
N ASP A 9 -11.14 -6.47 10.31
CA ASP A 9 -10.95 -5.47 11.37
C ASP A 9 -12.19 -4.59 11.52
N GLY A 10 -12.70 -4.48 12.75
CA GLY A 10 -13.97 -3.83 13.06
C GLY A 10 -15.20 -4.62 12.61
N LYS A 11 -15.04 -5.83 12.04
CA LYS A 11 -16.08 -6.79 11.61
C LYS A 11 -16.95 -6.35 10.45
N TYR A 12 -17.04 -5.09 10.11
CA TYR A 12 -17.88 -4.59 9.02
C TYR A 12 -17.08 -4.54 7.72
N LEU A 13 -17.62 -5.19 6.67
CA LEU A 13 -17.01 -5.13 5.34
C LEU A 13 -16.99 -3.71 4.81
N TYR A 14 -18.13 -3.03 4.83
CA TYR A 14 -18.27 -1.69 4.30
C TYR A 14 -18.32 -0.64 5.39
N ASN A 15 -17.66 0.47 5.11
CA ASN A 15 -17.67 1.70 5.88
C ASN A 15 -18.09 2.87 4.97
N ARG A 16 -18.45 3.99 5.59
CA ARG A 16 -18.49 5.26 4.89
C ARG A 16 -17.06 5.78 4.80
N CYS A 17 -16.44 5.58 3.64
CA CYS A 17 -15.10 6.05 3.39
C CYS A 17 -15.16 7.48 2.88
N HIS A 18 -14.38 8.38 3.48
CA HIS A 18 -14.15 9.69 2.88
C HIS A 18 -13.32 9.52 1.60
N LEU A 19 -13.67 10.26 0.56
CA LEU A 19 -12.82 10.37 -0.63
C LEU A 19 -11.59 11.21 -0.31
N ILE A 20 -11.78 12.33 0.38
CA ILE A 20 -10.70 13.14 0.93
C ILE A 20 -10.88 13.18 2.45
N GLY A 21 -9.89 12.71 3.17
CA GLY A 21 -9.94 12.51 4.61
C GLY A 21 -10.24 13.78 5.40
N TYR A 22 -10.84 13.62 6.57
CA TYR A 22 -11.19 14.72 7.47
C TYR A 22 -9.99 15.64 7.79
N GLN A 23 -8.80 15.08 7.91
CA GLN A 23 -7.58 15.83 8.18
C GLN A 23 -7.22 16.87 7.10
N LEU A 24 -7.74 16.71 5.88
CA LEU A 24 -7.50 17.61 4.75
C LEU A 24 -8.66 18.57 4.49
N THR A 25 -9.90 18.16 4.81
CA THR A 25 -11.10 18.94 4.47
C THR A 25 -11.83 19.52 5.68
N ALA A 26 -11.62 18.96 6.87
CA ALA A 26 -12.42 19.20 8.08
C ALA A 26 -13.92 18.86 7.89
N GLU A 27 -14.29 18.12 6.85
CA GLU A 27 -15.66 17.70 6.57
C GLU A 27 -15.93 16.28 7.10
N ASN A 28 -16.95 16.13 7.93
CA ASN A 28 -17.27 14.84 8.55
C ASN A 28 -18.46 14.13 7.90
N ALA A 29 -19.44 14.83 7.37
CA ALA A 29 -20.73 14.27 6.94
C ALA A 29 -21.18 14.76 5.56
N ASN A 30 -20.29 15.31 4.75
CA ASN A 30 -20.60 15.70 3.39
C ASN A 30 -20.81 14.43 2.53
N GLN A 31 -22.03 14.26 2.01
CA GLN A 31 -22.40 13.09 1.22
C GLN A 31 -21.63 13.01 -0.11
N GLU A 32 -21.20 14.14 -0.67
CA GLU A 32 -20.41 14.20 -1.89
C GLU A 32 -18.96 13.73 -1.67
N ASN A 33 -18.51 13.74 -0.40
CA ASN A 33 -17.18 13.26 0.01
C ASN A 33 -17.21 11.85 0.62
N LEU A 34 -18.29 11.10 0.45
CA LEU A 34 -18.45 9.77 1.06
C LEU A 34 -18.80 8.71 0.02
N ILE A 35 -18.14 7.57 0.08
CA ILE A 35 -18.47 6.37 -0.68
C ILE A 35 -18.64 5.14 0.21
N THR A 36 -19.31 4.11 -0.34
CA THR A 36 -19.30 2.78 0.24
C THR A 36 -17.97 2.10 -0.11
N GLY A 37 -17.10 1.97 0.86
CA GLY A 37 -15.80 1.34 0.68
C GLY A 37 -15.50 0.29 1.74
N THR A 38 -14.60 -0.62 1.44
CA THR A 38 -14.11 -1.60 2.41
C THR A 38 -13.21 -0.94 3.46
N ARG A 39 -13.06 -1.60 4.59
CA ARG A 39 -12.08 -1.18 5.60
C ARG A 39 -10.67 -1.19 5.03
N TYR A 40 -10.36 -2.20 4.22
CA TYR A 40 -9.06 -2.35 3.57
C TYR A 40 -8.76 -1.20 2.60
N LEU A 41 -9.71 -0.84 1.73
CA LEU A 41 -9.57 0.35 0.88
C LEU A 41 -9.22 1.59 1.70
N ASN A 42 -9.98 1.83 2.78
CA ASN A 42 -9.83 3.05 3.57
C ASN A 42 -8.46 3.13 4.27
N ILE A 43 -8.02 2.05 4.90
CA ILE A 43 -6.83 2.05 5.76
C ILE A 43 -5.56 1.72 4.98
N GLU A 44 -5.60 0.67 4.14
CA GLU A 44 -4.42 0.20 3.43
C GLU A 44 -4.29 0.85 2.05
N GLY A 45 -5.42 1.18 1.42
CA GLY A 45 -5.43 1.76 0.08
C GLY A 45 -5.27 3.28 0.06
N MET A 46 -6.06 4.01 0.85
CA MET A 46 -6.16 5.47 0.75
C MET A 46 -5.34 6.21 1.80
N LEU A 47 -5.44 5.80 3.07
CA LEU A 47 -4.84 6.52 4.20
C LEU A 47 -3.33 6.80 4.07
N PRO A 48 -2.48 5.93 3.52
CA PRO A 48 -1.06 6.24 3.34
C PRO A 48 -0.82 7.46 2.47
N PHE A 49 -1.59 7.61 1.38
CA PHE A 49 -1.48 8.76 0.47
C PHE A 49 -2.09 10.04 1.06
N GLU A 50 -3.18 9.92 1.80
CA GLU A 50 -3.76 11.04 2.55
C GLU A 50 -2.78 11.59 3.60
N ASN A 51 -2.12 10.70 4.34
CA ASN A 51 -1.10 11.08 5.32
C ASN A 51 0.09 11.76 4.64
N MET A 52 0.57 11.21 3.52
CA MET A 52 1.66 11.82 2.74
C MET A 52 1.33 13.27 2.35
N VAL A 53 0.13 13.52 1.84
CA VAL A 53 -0.32 14.88 1.48
C VAL A 53 -0.44 15.76 2.72
N ALA A 54 -1.05 15.26 3.80
CA ALA A 54 -1.24 16.02 5.03
C ALA A 54 0.08 16.41 5.69
N ASP A 55 1.03 15.48 5.76
CA ASP A 55 2.35 15.71 6.34
C ASP A 55 3.14 16.74 5.51
N TYR A 56 3.14 16.60 4.18
CA TYR A 56 3.79 17.57 3.29
C TYR A 56 3.23 19.00 3.48
N VAL A 57 1.91 19.16 3.48
CA VAL A 57 1.28 20.48 3.67
C VAL A 57 1.61 21.04 5.04
N LYS A 58 1.60 20.21 6.09
CA LYS A 58 1.91 20.62 7.46
C LYS A 58 3.38 21.04 7.63
N GLU A 59 4.31 20.34 7.00
CA GLU A 59 5.74 20.58 7.12
C GLU A 59 6.21 21.79 6.32
N THR A 60 5.65 21.95 5.11
CA THR A 60 6.13 22.97 4.16
C THR A 60 5.26 24.23 4.13
N GLY A 61 3.96 24.12 4.44
CA GLY A 61 2.98 25.16 4.19
C GLY A 61 2.59 25.34 2.72
N ASN A 62 3.12 24.49 1.84
CA ASN A 62 2.87 24.54 0.40
C ASN A 62 1.52 23.91 0.04
N HIS A 63 1.04 24.15 -1.19
CA HIS A 63 -0.20 23.63 -1.69
C HIS A 63 0.00 22.31 -2.46
N VAL A 64 -0.98 21.43 -2.38
CA VAL A 64 -1.05 20.20 -3.18
C VAL A 64 -2.34 20.20 -3.99
N LEU A 65 -2.23 20.04 -5.30
CA LEU A 65 -3.37 19.68 -6.12
C LEU A 65 -3.66 18.21 -5.86
N TYR A 66 -4.76 17.96 -5.14
CA TYR A 66 -5.15 16.60 -4.73
C TYR A 66 -6.52 16.27 -5.30
N VAL A 67 -6.58 15.21 -6.11
CA VAL A 67 -7.77 14.77 -6.82
C VAL A 67 -8.08 13.34 -6.42
N VAL A 68 -9.31 13.08 -6.01
CA VAL A 68 -9.78 11.75 -5.60
C VAL A 68 -11.09 11.44 -6.31
N LYS A 69 -11.10 10.37 -7.11
CA LYS A 69 -12.25 9.98 -7.93
C LYS A 69 -12.63 8.53 -7.67
N PRO A 70 -13.85 8.24 -7.22
CA PRO A 70 -14.36 6.88 -7.19
C PRO A 70 -14.59 6.38 -8.63
N VAL A 71 -14.20 5.14 -8.90
CA VAL A 71 -14.31 4.52 -10.21
C VAL A 71 -15.38 3.44 -10.18
N TYR A 72 -16.47 3.68 -10.90
CA TYR A 72 -17.55 2.74 -11.09
C TYR A 72 -17.45 2.11 -12.47
N GLN A 73 -17.72 0.82 -12.58
CA GLN A 73 -17.82 0.13 -13.86
C GLN A 73 -19.29 0.02 -14.25
N ALA A 74 -19.65 0.54 -15.41
CA ALA A 74 -21.02 0.52 -15.92
C ALA A 74 -22.05 0.99 -14.83
N GLU A 75 -23.05 0.15 -14.56
CA GLU A 75 -24.14 0.42 -13.63
C GLU A 75 -23.88 -0.11 -12.20
N ASN A 76 -22.60 -0.36 -11.84
CA ASN A 76 -22.25 -0.88 -10.53
C ASN A 76 -22.65 0.08 -9.41
N LEU A 77 -23.23 -0.47 -8.34
CA LEU A 77 -23.64 0.29 -7.16
C LEU A 77 -22.45 0.61 -6.23
N VAL A 78 -21.39 -0.19 -6.31
CA VAL A 78 -20.19 -0.03 -5.49
C VAL A 78 -19.00 0.27 -6.40
N ALA A 79 -18.20 1.26 -6.02
CA ALA A 79 -16.99 1.59 -6.77
C ALA A 79 -16.01 0.42 -6.74
N SER A 80 -15.38 0.12 -7.89
CA SER A 80 -14.31 -0.88 -7.97
C SER A 80 -13.01 -0.43 -7.31
N GLY A 81 -12.86 0.87 -7.11
CA GLY A 81 -11.73 1.49 -6.45
C GLY A 81 -11.79 3.00 -6.52
N VAL A 82 -10.69 3.63 -6.11
CA VAL A 82 -10.53 5.08 -6.08
C VAL A 82 -9.23 5.45 -6.80
N LEU A 83 -9.32 6.34 -7.77
CA LEU A 83 -8.16 6.97 -8.39
C LEU A 83 -7.76 8.18 -7.55
N MET A 84 -6.50 8.25 -7.13
CA MET A 84 -5.95 9.32 -6.32
C MET A 84 -4.74 9.94 -7.04
N GLU A 85 -4.75 11.25 -7.18
CA GLU A 85 -3.68 12.01 -7.82
C GLU A 85 -3.25 13.13 -6.89
N GLY A 86 -1.95 13.27 -6.69
CA GLY A 86 -1.36 14.34 -5.88
C GLY A 86 -0.20 15.00 -6.60
N TYR A 87 -0.15 16.35 -6.56
CA TYR A 87 0.92 17.13 -7.14
C TYR A 87 1.19 18.38 -6.32
N SER A 88 2.39 18.53 -5.78
CA SER A 88 2.79 19.73 -5.04
C SER A 88 3.05 20.89 -5.99
N VAL A 89 2.48 22.06 -5.66
CA VAL A 89 2.38 23.18 -6.60
C VAL A 89 3.67 24.00 -6.64
N GLU A 90 4.14 24.45 -5.49
CA GLU A 90 5.25 25.42 -5.39
C GLU A 90 6.59 24.83 -5.82
N ASP A 91 6.79 23.53 -5.62
CA ASP A 91 8.01 22.81 -6.00
C ASP A 91 7.88 21.99 -7.29
N ALA A 92 6.77 22.21 -8.03
CA ALA A 92 6.50 21.55 -9.30
C ALA A 92 6.53 20.01 -9.24
N GLY A 93 6.01 19.45 -8.16
CA GLY A 93 5.87 18.00 -7.97
C GLY A 93 7.09 17.32 -7.35
N GLU A 94 8.09 18.06 -6.88
CA GLU A 94 9.28 17.49 -6.26
C GLU A 94 8.96 16.81 -4.93
N GLY A 95 8.07 17.39 -4.13
CA GLY A 95 7.65 16.81 -2.83
C GLY A 95 6.53 15.80 -2.96
N ILE A 96 5.49 16.09 -3.76
CA ILE A 96 4.34 15.21 -4.00
C ILE A 96 4.09 15.07 -5.49
N CYS A 97 4.22 13.87 -6.03
CA CYS A 97 3.85 13.55 -7.41
C CYS A 97 3.45 12.07 -7.50
N PHE A 98 2.14 11.79 -7.45
CA PHE A 98 1.65 10.43 -7.61
C PHE A 98 0.31 10.37 -8.37
N CYS A 99 0.08 9.22 -9.02
CA CYS A 99 -1.19 8.82 -9.59
C CYS A 99 -1.37 7.33 -9.28
N VAL A 100 -2.30 7.01 -8.39
CA VAL A 100 -2.48 5.64 -7.87
C VAL A 100 -3.94 5.23 -7.90
N TYR A 101 -4.17 3.93 -8.05
CA TYR A 101 -5.49 3.33 -8.00
C TYR A 101 -5.60 2.42 -6.77
N ALA A 102 -6.40 2.82 -5.81
CA ALA A 102 -6.70 2.04 -4.62
C ALA A 102 -7.91 1.13 -4.89
N TYR A 103 -7.73 -0.18 -4.85
CA TYR A 103 -8.79 -1.15 -5.10
C TYR A 103 -9.77 -1.24 -3.92
N ASN A 104 -11.07 -1.24 -4.21
CA ASN A 104 -12.12 -1.44 -3.22
C ASN A 104 -12.33 -2.95 -2.96
N VAL A 105 -11.36 -3.57 -2.34
CA VAL A 105 -11.31 -5.00 -2.03
C VAL A 105 -11.19 -5.24 -0.53
N GLN A 106 -11.46 -6.46 -0.11
CA GLN A 106 -11.15 -6.95 1.23
C GLN A 106 -10.54 -8.34 1.09
N PRO A 107 -9.30 -8.59 1.56
CA PRO A 107 -8.68 -9.91 1.52
C PRO A 107 -9.61 -11.00 2.07
N GLY A 108 -9.73 -12.10 1.34
CA GLY A 108 -10.59 -13.22 1.71
C GLY A 108 -12.08 -13.03 1.41
N ILE A 109 -12.49 -11.95 0.75
CA ILE A 109 -13.89 -11.67 0.38
C ILE A 109 -13.99 -11.38 -1.10
N GLU A 110 -14.97 -12.00 -1.75
CA GLU A 110 -15.42 -11.66 -3.10
C GLU A 110 -16.58 -10.67 -2.99
N ILE A 111 -16.50 -9.59 -3.76
CA ILE A 111 -17.49 -8.52 -3.80
C ILE A 111 -18.16 -8.51 -5.17
N ASP A 112 -19.47 -8.58 -5.20
CA ASP A 112 -20.28 -8.22 -6.36
C ASP A 112 -20.49 -6.71 -6.37
N TYR A 113 -19.73 -6.01 -7.18
CA TYR A 113 -19.82 -4.54 -7.27
C TYR A 113 -21.14 -4.04 -7.85
N THR A 114 -21.86 -4.89 -8.59
CA THR A 114 -23.17 -4.54 -9.16
C THR A 114 -24.22 -4.38 -8.07
N THR A 115 -24.21 -5.27 -7.08
CA THR A 115 -25.22 -5.34 -6.02
C THR A 115 -24.71 -4.88 -4.66
N GLY A 116 -23.40 -4.95 -4.44
CA GLY A 116 -22.77 -4.76 -3.14
C GLY A 116 -22.84 -6.00 -2.24
N GLU A 117 -23.36 -7.11 -2.75
CA GLU A 117 -23.33 -8.40 -2.03
C GLU A 117 -21.90 -8.97 -1.98
N SER A 118 -21.64 -9.82 -1.00
CA SER A 118 -20.31 -10.35 -0.79
C SER A 118 -20.34 -11.75 -0.18
N ASN A 119 -19.32 -12.55 -0.50
CA ASN A 119 -19.12 -13.88 0.02
C ASN A 119 -17.68 -14.09 0.45
N ILE A 120 -17.44 -15.04 1.35
CA ILE A 120 -16.07 -15.47 1.65
C ILE A 120 -15.52 -16.13 0.38
N SER A 121 -14.36 -15.68 -0.07
CA SER A 121 -13.75 -16.28 -1.25
C SER A 121 -13.39 -17.74 -0.96
N GLY A 122 -13.73 -18.63 -1.89
CA GLY A 122 -13.42 -20.06 -1.78
C GLY A 122 -11.94 -20.39 -1.92
N ALA A 123 -11.15 -19.45 -2.39
CA ALA A 123 -9.72 -19.47 -2.23
C ALA A 123 -9.43 -19.07 -0.78
N GLN A 124 -9.02 -20.01 0.07
CA GLN A 124 -8.24 -19.63 1.22
C GLN A 124 -7.12 -18.72 0.71
N TRP A 125 -7.27 -17.41 0.91
CA TRP A 125 -6.11 -16.57 0.93
C TRP A 125 -5.25 -17.14 2.05
N ASN A 126 -4.31 -17.99 1.67
CA ASN A 126 -3.19 -18.25 2.51
C ASN A 126 -2.60 -16.86 2.77
N GLN A 127 -2.68 -16.38 4.00
CA GLN A 127 -1.85 -15.27 4.46
C GLN A 127 -0.37 -15.52 4.17
N ASN A 128 -0.01 -16.76 3.84
CA ASN A 128 1.27 -17.20 3.27
C ASN A 128 1.39 -16.95 1.75
N ALA A 129 0.40 -16.41 1.07
CA ALA A 129 0.50 -16.03 -0.35
C ALA A 129 0.76 -14.53 -0.53
N ILE A 130 0.74 -13.73 0.55
CA ILE A 130 1.65 -12.61 0.75
C ILE A 130 2.89 -13.12 1.52
N GLU A 131 3.32 -14.31 1.28
CA GLU A 131 4.73 -14.54 1.14
C GLU A 131 5.11 -13.69 -0.08
N GLN A 132 5.49 -12.43 0.17
CA GLN A 132 6.63 -11.87 -0.51
C GLN A 132 7.44 -13.07 -0.95
N GLU A 133 7.68 -13.25 -2.24
CA GLU A 133 8.77 -14.10 -2.65
C GLU A 133 9.89 -13.67 -1.72
N SER A 134 10.13 -14.45 -0.66
CA SER A 134 11.21 -14.16 0.28
C SER A 134 12.45 -14.43 -0.52
N ILE A 135 12.87 -13.37 -1.23
CA ILE A 135 14.09 -13.43 -2.03
C ILE A 135 15.19 -13.69 -1.02
N SER A 136 15.86 -14.81 -1.19
CA SER A 136 16.99 -15.16 -0.34
C SER A 136 18.17 -14.28 -0.75
N TYR A 137 18.75 -13.63 0.22
CA TYR A 137 19.96 -12.82 0.05
C TYR A 137 21.09 -13.38 0.91
N VAL A 138 22.31 -13.09 0.52
CA VAL A 138 23.49 -13.34 1.33
C VAL A 138 24.06 -12.00 1.80
N LEU A 139 24.15 -11.83 3.11
CA LEU A 139 24.65 -10.60 3.74
C LEU A 139 26.15 -10.68 3.97
N ASN A 140 26.83 -9.58 3.73
CA ASN A 140 28.21 -9.35 4.14
C ASN A 140 28.25 -8.29 5.24
N HIS A 141 28.39 -8.73 6.48
CA HIS A 141 28.40 -7.85 7.64
C HIS A 141 29.61 -6.90 7.69
N ALA A 142 30.75 -7.29 7.09
CA ALA A 142 31.93 -6.45 7.09
C ALA A 142 31.84 -5.26 6.13
N SER A 143 31.17 -5.45 4.98
CA SER A 143 30.99 -4.40 3.97
C SER A 143 29.59 -3.79 3.94
N GLN A 144 28.69 -4.30 4.78
CA GLN A 144 27.26 -3.95 4.81
C GLN A 144 26.62 -4.01 3.42
N LYS A 145 26.90 -5.11 2.70
CA LYS A 145 26.32 -5.37 1.39
C LYS A 145 25.50 -6.64 1.40
N PHE A 146 24.45 -6.65 0.58
CA PHE A 146 23.69 -7.85 0.32
C PHE A 146 23.83 -8.28 -1.15
N HIS A 147 23.73 -9.58 -1.38
CA HIS A 147 24.02 -10.25 -2.64
C HIS A 147 22.92 -11.24 -2.99
N GLN A 148 22.73 -11.53 -4.28
CA GLN A 148 21.98 -12.72 -4.71
C GLN A 148 22.74 -13.98 -4.32
N PRO A 149 22.06 -15.12 -4.04
CA PRO A 149 22.70 -16.36 -3.58
C PRO A 149 23.76 -16.93 -4.53
N ASP A 150 23.63 -16.63 -5.82
CA ASP A 150 24.54 -17.07 -6.90
C ASP A 150 25.65 -16.06 -7.23
N CYS A 151 25.76 -14.98 -6.46
CA CYS A 151 26.76 -13.95 -6.71
C CYS A 151 28.20 -14.48 -6.53
N GLY A 152 29.05 -14.35 -7.56
CA GLY A 152 30.42 -14.76 -7.50
C GLY A 152 31.28 -14.14 -6.38
N SER A 153 30.87 -12.97 -5.89
CA SER A 153 31.54 -12.30 -4.76
C SER A 153 31.41 -13.06 -3.43
N ILE A 154 30.44 -13.96 -3.30
CA ILE A 154 30.18 -14.73 -2.08
C ILE A 154 31.31 -15.75 -1.83
N GLN A 155 31.90 -16.29 -2.90
CA GLN A 155 32.94 -17.33 -2.79
C GLN A 155 34.18 -16.85 -2.03
N ASN A 156 34.47 -15.57 -2.09
CA ASN A 156 35.62 -14.94 -1.42
C ASN A 156 35.28 -14.34 -0.06
N MET A 157 34.04 -14.52 0.41
CA MET A 157 33.55 -13.95 1.67
C MET A 157 33.94 -14.87 2.84
N LYS A 158 34.52 -14.29 3.90
CA LYS A 158 34.80 -15.03 5.13
C LYS A 158 33.51 -15.53 5.75
N ALA A 159 33.47 -16.78 6.18
CA ALA A 159 32.27 -17.37 6.80
C ALA A 159 31.75 -16.56 8.03
N SER A 160 32.70 -15.97 8.80
CA SER A 160 32.33 -15.10 9.94
C SER A 160 31.60 -13.82 9.59
N ASN A 161 31.66 -13.40 8.32
CA ASN A 161 31.01 -12.16 7.83
C ASN A 161 29.77 -12.45 6.98
N ARG A 162 29.41 -13.72 6.85
CA ARG A 162 28.31 -14.16 6.01
C ARG A 162 27.11 -14.63 6.84
N SER A 163 25.92 -14.23 6.44
CA SER A 163 24.65 -14.84 6.85
C SER A 163 23.67 -14.86 5.70
N ASP A 164 22.78 -15.84 5.71
CA ASP A 164 21.65 -15.87 4.78
C ASP A 164 20.50 -15.07 5.39
N TYR A 165 19.74 -14.39 4.55
CA TYR A 165 18.59 -13.58 4.92
C TYR A 165 17.45 -13.83 3.93
N SER A 166 16.24 -14.02 4.47
CA SER A 166 15.01 -14.13 3.70
C SER A 166 14.11 -12.98 4.05
N GLY A 167 13.79 -12.12 3.09
CA GLY A 167 12.98 -10.94 3.28
C GLY A 167 13.02 -9.99 2.08
N SER A 168 12.57 -8.76 2.26
CA SER A 168 12.54 -7.78 1.19
C SER A 168 13.85 -7.00 1.06
N ARG A 169 14.08 -6.47 -0.15
CA ARG A 169 15.20 -5.57 -0.44
C ARG A 169 15.11 -4.28 0.38
N GLU A 170 13.91 -3.78 0.56
CA GLU A 170 13.58 -2.55 1.29
C GLU A 170 13.96 -2.68 2.77
N GLU A 171 13.68 -3.84 3.38
CA GLU A 171 14.07 -4.13 4.76
C GLU A 171 15.60 -4.09 4.93
N LEU A 172 16.35 -4.68 3.99
CA LEU A 172 17.80 -4.66 4.03
C LEU A 172 18.38 -3.25 3.91
N ILE A 173 17.78 -2.41 3.06
CA ILE A 173 18.16 -1.00 2.93
C ILE A 173 17.85 -0.25 4.24
N ALA A 174 16.70 -0.49 4.85
CA ALA A 174 16.32 0.09 6.14
C ALA A 174 17.25 -0.34 7.29
N MET A 175 17.80 -1.57 7.22
CA MET A 175 18.84 -2.09 8.13
C MET A 175 20.23 -1.50 7.86
N GLY A 176 20.39 -0.64 6.85
CA GLY A 176 21.66 0.00 6.50
C GLY A 176 22.54 -0.80 5.53
N TYR A 177 22.01 -1.87 4.93
CA TYR A 177 22.74 -2.61 3.90
C TYR A 177 22.57 -1.95 2.53
N THR A 178 23.59 -2.07 1.70
CA THR A 178 23.59 -1.60 0.32
C THR A 178 23.65 -2.77 -0.67
N PRO A 179 22.99 -2.67 -1.84
CA PRO A 179 23.05 -3.72 -2.84
C PRO A 179 24.46 -3.89 -3.41
N CYS A 180 24.84 -5.12 -3.69
CA CYS A 180 26.09 -5.42 -4.36
C CYS A 180 26.11 -4.84 -5.78
N GLY A 181 27.16 -4.10 -6.14
CA GLY A 181 27.29 -3.51 -7.48
C GLY A 181 27.51 -4.52 -8.61
N GLN A 182 27.89 -5.77 -8.29
CA GLN A 182 28.15 -6.82 -9.28
C GLN A 182 26.87 -7.58 -9.65
N CYS A 183 26.12 -8.11 -8.67
CA CYS A 183 24.90 -8.86 -8.91
C CYS A 183 23.62 -7.98 -8.91
N LYS A 184 23.67 -6.77 -8.39
CA LYS A 184 22.56 -5.79 -8.34
C LYS A 184 21.25 -6.43 -7.85
N PRO A 185 21.24 -7.02 -6.64
CA PRO A 185 20.09 -7.70 -6.07
C PRO A 185 18.92 -6.75 -5.80
#